data_157016b99b881b4c2a157a8698b171b2
#
_entry.id   157016b99b881b4c2a157a8698b171b2
#
_cell.length_a   1.000
_cell.length_b   1.000
_cell.length_c   1.000
_cell.angle_alpha   90.00
_cell.angle_beta   90.00
_cell.angle_gamma   90.00
#
_symmetry.space_group_name_H-M   'P 1'
#
loop_
_entity.id
_entity.type
_entity.pdbx_description
1 polymer ?
#
loop_
_entity_poly.entity_id
_entity_poly.type
_entity_poly.pdbx_seq_one_letter_code
_entity_poly.pdbx_strand_id
1 'polypeptide(L)'
;MTSDILTTTSDSEIVTTRVLNFPQELVFKAWSNPEHLKNWWGPKGFTNTFHEFDFRVGGIWKFTMHGPERGNFENECEFIKIDKPNLIAWKRHSKPLFQILTTFEAITENETKVVFKMLFETEAECQKLKPYVVDKNEENFDKLEVELSKMKL
;
A
#
# COMPACT_ATOMS: atom_id res chain seq x y z
N MET A 1 -15.09 -11.15 14.51
CA MET A 1 -13.89 -11.73 13.97
C MET A 1 -12.69 -10.86 14.20
N THR A 2 -11.68 -11.40 14.74
CA THR A 2 -10.46 -10.66 14.98
C THR A 2 -9.73 -10.39 13.67
N SER A 3 -8.95 -9.35 13.67
CA SER A 3 -8.06 -9.03 12.56
C SER A 3 -7.03 -10.15 12.39
N ASP A 4 -6.75 -10.50 11.14
CA ASP A 4 -5.74 -11.49 10.80
C ASP A 4 -4.37 -10.87 10.60
N ILE A 5 -4.13 -9.69 11.18
CA ILE A 5 -2.85 -9.00 11.02
C ILE A 5 -1.75 -9.80 11.72
N LEU A 6 -0.69 -10.08 10.95
CA LEU A 6 0.44 -10.85 11.45
C LEU A 6 1.17 -10.12 12.57
N THR A 7 1.63 -10.88 13.56
CA THR A 7 2.57 -10.39 14.55
C THR A 7 3.97 -10.57 13.97
N THR A 8 4.72 -9.48 13.85
CA THR A 8 6.02 -9.51 13.21
C THR A 8 7.12 -8.98 14.13
N THR A 9 8.37 -9.28 13.73
CA THR A 9 9.56 -8.71 14.36
C THR A 9 10.19 -7.75 13.36
N SER A 10 11.19 -6.99 13.79
CA SER A 10 11.89 -6.06 12.89
C SER A 10 12.53 -6.78 11.69
N ASP A 11 12.84 -8.07 11.83
CA ASP A 11 13.47 -8.86 10.76
C ASP A 11 12.44 -9.51 9.85
N SER A 12 11.17 -9.47 10.18
CA SER A 12 10.09 -10.01 9.34
C SER A 12 9.15 -8.93 8.81
N GLU A 13 9.58 -7.66 8.86
CA GLU A 13 8.81 -6.57 8.25
C GLU A 13 9.73 -5.63 7.48
N ILE A 14 9.15 -4.99 6.45
CA ILE A 14 9.83 -3.95 5.70
C ILE A 14 9.02 -2.67 5.92
N VAL A 15 9.66 -1.64 6.48
CA VAL A 15 8.97 -0.40 6.87
C VAL A 15 9.45 0.76 6.02
N THR A 16 8.49 1.48 5.43
CA THR A 16 8.75 2.73 4.71
C THR A 16 7.93 3.82 5.39
N THR A 17 8.58 4.91 5.76
CA THR A 17 7.91 6.01 6.45
C THR A 17 8.17 7.31 5.70
N ARG A 18 7.11 8.12 5.56
CA ARG A 18 7.25 9.43 4.92
C ARG A 18 6.24 10.41 5.52
N VAL A 19 6.68 11.64 5.74
CA VAL A 19 5.77 12.73 6.08
C VAL A 19 5.36 13.41 4.78
N LEU A 20 4.06 13.45 4.54
CA LEU A 20 3.49 14.04 3.33
C LEU A 20 2.83 15.37 3.71
N ASN A 21 3.06 16.41 2.89
CA ASN A 21 2.54 17.75 3.16
C ASN A 21 1.11 17.91 2.64
N PHE A 22 0.24 17.01 3.10
CA PHE A 22 -1.17 16.96 2.70
C PHE A 22 -2.03 16.53 3.90
N PRO A 23 -3.31 16.96 3.95
CA PRO A 23 -4.21 16.56 5.03
C PRO A 23 -4.43 15.05 5.09
N GLN A 24 -4.62 14.55 6.29
CA GLN A 24 -4.85 13.11 6.52
C GLN A 24 -5.99 12.54 5.67
N GLU A 25 -7.09 13.25 5.58
CA GLU A 25 -8.24 12.78 4.79
C GLU A 25 -7.91 12.66 3.31
N LEU A 26 -7.11 13.58 2.78
CA LEU A 26 -6.71 13.55 1.39
C LEU A 26 -5.77 12.37 1.13
N VAL A 27 -4.82 12.15 2.03
CA VAL A 27 -3.90 11.01 1.92
C VAL A 27 -4.68 9.69 1.99
N PHE A 28 -5.58 9.57 2.96
CA PHE A 28 -6.41 8.36 3.05
C PHE A 28 -7.23 8.15 1.77
N LYS A 29 -7.77 9.20 1.20
CA LYS A 29 -8.55 9.12 -0.04
C LYS A 29 -7.70 8.58 -1.20
N ALA A 30 -6.43 8.98 -1.27
CA ALA A 30 -5.53 8.48 -2.33
C ALA A 30 -5.34 6.97 -2.25
N TRP A 31 -5.47 6.38 -1.07
CA TRP A 31 -5.33 4.93 -0.84
C TRP A 31 -6.66 4.19 -0.94
N SER A 32 -7.78 4.87 -0.74
CA SER A 32 -9.09 4.21 -0.62
C SER A 32 -9.99 4.41 -1.84
N ASN A 33 -9.65 5.34 -2.71
CA ASN A 33 -10.43 5.60 -3.93
C ASN A 33 -9.68 5.03 -5.13
N PRO A 34 -10.25 4.04 -5.85
CA PRO A 34 -9.54 3.41 -6.97
C PRO A 34 -9.19 4.38 -8.09
N GLU A 35 -9.94 5.48 -8.26
CA GLU A 35 -9.63 6.49 -9.28
C GLU A 35 -8.31 7.20 -9.02
N HIS A 36 -7.88 7.22 -7.77
CA HIS A 36 -6.58 7.79 -7.40
C HIS A 36 -5.53 6.71 -7.21
N LEU A 37 -5.88 5.62 -6.50
CA LEU A 37 -4.95 4.55 -6.18
C LEU A 37 -4.30 3.95 -7.43
N LYS A 38 -5.07 3.75 -8.49
CA LYS A 38 -4.57 3.15 -9.73
C LYS A 38 -3.49 4.01 -10.41
N ASN A 39 -3.47 5.30 -10.13
CA ASN A 39 -2.54 6.22 -10.79
C ASN A 39 -1.13 6.18 -10.18
N TRP A 40 -1.01 5.76 -8.94
CA TRP A 40 0.29 5.82 -8.26
C TRP A 40 0.77 4.48 -7.72
N TRP A 41 -0.08 3.46 -7.63
CA TRP A 41 0.31 2.18 -7.07
C TRP A 41 1.37 1.51 -7.95
N GLY A 42 2.43 0.97 -7.30
CA GLY A 42 3.53 0.32 -7.97
C GLY A 42 4.75 1.23 -8.14
N PRO A 43 5.91 0.63 -8.39
CA PRO A 43 7.15 1.41 -8.55
C PRO A 43 7.16 2.19 -9.85
N LYS A 44 8.20 2.98 -10.04
CA LYS A 44 8.36 3.83 -11.22
C LYS A 44 8.19 3.04 -12.51
N GLY A 45 7.36 3.58 -13.41
CA GLY A 45 7.14 2.99 -14.72
C GLY A 45 6.00 1.97 -14.77
N PHE A 46 5.45 1.58 -13.63
CA PHE A 46 4.33 0.65 -13.60
C PHE A 46 3.00 1.38 -13.73
N THR A 47 2.05 0.71 -14.40
CA THR A 47 0.65 1.15 -14.48
C THR A 47 -0.24 0.01 -14.03
N ASN A 48 -1.52 0.29 -13.83
CA ASN A 48 -2.46 -0.70 -13.27
C ASN A 48 -3.76 -0.75 -14.04
N THR A 49 -4.31 -1.95 -14.14
CA THR A 49 -5.70 -2.17 -14.54
C THR A 49 -6.40 -2.82 -13.36
N PHE A 50 -7.40 -2.16 -12.78
CA PHE A 50 -8.15 -2.72 -11.66
C PHE A 50 -9.34 -3.50 -12.21
N HIS A 51 -9.48 -4.76 -11.78
CA HIS A 51 -10.57 -5.64 -12.18
C HIS A 51 -11.69 -5.65 -11.15
N GLU A 52 -11.30 -5.54 -9.87
CA GLU A 52 -12.25 -5.51 -8.76
C GLU A 52 -11.63 -4.68 -7.63
N PHE A 53 -12.43 -3.82 -7.04
CA PHE A 53 -11.98 -3.04 -5.89
C PHE A 53 -13.17 -2.82 -4.96
N ASP A 54 -13.25 -3.66 -3.93
CA ASP A 54 -14.34 -3.62 -2.95
C ASP A 54 -13.76 -3.17 -1.61
N PHE A 55 -13.82 -1.87 -1.34
CA PHE A 55 -13.16 -1.28 -0.19
C PHE A 55 -13.98 -1.45 1.08
N ARG A 56 -13.91 -2.65 1.64
CA ARG A 56 -14.51 -3.01 2.93
C ARG A 56 -13.78 -4.22 3.48
N VAL A 57 -13.87 -4.45 4.78
CA VAL A 57 -13.25 -5.64 5.38
C VAL A 57 -13.86 -6.88 4.73
N GLY A 58 -13.01 -7.79 4.26
CA GLY A 58 -13.41 -8.96 3.49
C GLY A 58 -13.55 -8.70 2.01
N GLY A 59 -13.51 -7.44 1.57
CA GLY A 59 -13.59 -7.09 0.15
C GLY A 59 -12.32 -7.43 -0.59
N ILE A 60 -12.45 -7.67 -1.90
CA ILE A 60 -11.33 -8.09 -2.75
C ILE A 60 -10.85 -6.93 -3.60
N TRP A 61 -9.54 -6.84 -3.73
CA TRP A 61 -8.86 -5.92 -4.64
C TRP A 61 -8.06 -6.76 -5.62
N LYS A 62 -8.52 -6.80 -6.85
CA LYS A 62 -7.93 -7.62 -7.90
C LYS A 62 -7.46 -6.73 -9.03
N PHE A 63 -6.21 -6.85 -9.41
CA PHE A 63 -5.64 -5.95 -10.40
C PHE A 63 -4.45 -6.57 -11.13
N THR A 64 -4.15 -6.00 -12.30
CA THR A 64 -2.97 -6.35 -13.08
C THR A 64 -2.02 -5.16 -13.07
N MET A 65 -0.77 -5.40 -12.69
CA MET A 65 0.29 -4.40 -12.80
C MET A 65 1.01 -4.58 -14.13
N HIS A 66 1.19 -3.49 -14.85
CA HIS A 66 1.88 -3.50 -16.15
C HIS A 66 3.27 -2.90 -15.96
N GLY A 67 4.31 -3.70 -16.22
CA GLY A 67 5.69 -3.25 -16.10
C GLY A 67 6.08 -2.30 -17.22
N PRO A 68 7.16 -1.53 -17.04
CA PRO A 68 7.56 -0.50 -18.02
C PRO A 68 8.07 -1.07 -19.34
N GLU A 69 8.60 -2.29 -19.35
CA GLU A 69 9.10 -2.91 -20.57
C GLU A 69 8.15 -3.98 -21.06
N ARG A 70 7.99 -5.01 -20.26
CA ARG A 70 7.10 -6.13 -20.55
C ARG A 70 6.67 -6.78 -19.25
N GLY A 71 5.59 -7.50 -19.32
CA GLY A 71 5.11 -8.28 -18.20
C GLY A 71 3.90 -7.67 -17.56
N ASN A 72 2.94 -8.53 -17.35
CA ASN A 72 1.73 -8.23 -16.64
C ASN A 72 1.73 -9.12 -15.40
N PHE A 73 1.50 -8.51 -14.26
CA PHE A 73 1.58 -9.21 -12.97
C PHE A 73 0.20 -9.18 -12.32
N GLU A 74 -0.43 -10.35 -12.25
CA GLU A 74 -1.75 -10.47 -11.62
C GLU A 74 -1.61 -10.41 -10.11
N ASN A 75 -2.49 -9.63 -9.48
CA ASN A 75 -2.48 -9.46 -8.04
C ASN A 75 -3.89 -9.59 -7.49
N GLU A 76 -4.00 -10.23 -6.33
CA GLU A 76 -5.26 -10.32 -5.62
C GLU A 76 -5.01 -10.14 -4.14
N CYS A 77 -5.77 -9.23 -3.52
CA CYS A 77 -5.65 -8.88 -2.12
C CYS A 77 -7.03 -8.86 -1.48
N GLU A 78 -7.06 -9.03 -0.16
CA GLU A 78 -8.28 -8.92 0.62
C GLU A 78 -8.05 -7.93 1.73
N PHE A 79 -8.95 -6.95 1.90
CA PHE A 79 -8.87 -6.00 3.00
C PHE A 79 -9.22 -6.70 4.31
N ILE A 80 -8.35 -6.58 5.31
CA ILE A 80 -8.53 -7.25 6.60
C ILE A 80 -8.81 -6.28 7.74
N LYS A 81 -8.47 -5.00 7.57
CA LYS A 81 -8.82 -3.96 8.54
C LYS A 81 -8.87 -2.60 7.87
N ILE A 82 -9.90 -1.83 8.17
CA ILE A 82 -10.05 -0.46 7.70
C ILE A 82 -10.54 0.38 8.87
N ASP A 83 -9.76 1.40 9.22
CA ASP A 83 -10.13 2.36 10.25
C ASP A 83 -9.88 3.76 9.67
N LYS A 84 -10.91 4.33 9.07
CA LYS A 84 -10.82 5.63 8.41
C LYS A 84 -10.71 6.76 9.44
N PRO A 85 -9.80 7.71 9.28
CA PRO A 85 -8.76 7.85 8.24
C PRO A 85 -7.38 7.42 8.73
N ASN A 86 -7.31 6.45 9.64
CA ASN A 86 -6.11 6.13 10.39
C ASN A 86 -5.32 4.93 9.89
N LEU A 87 -6.01 3.95 9.27
CA LEU A 87 -5.35 2.67 8.99
C LEU A 87 -6.06 1.90 7.89
N ILE A 88 -5.25 1.25 7.03
CA ILE A 88 -5.72 0.28 6.05
C ILE A 88 -4.77 -0.91 6.09
N ALA A 89 -5.32 -2.12 6.15
CA ALA A 89 -4.52 -3.34 6.09
C ALA A 89 -5.15 -4.32 5.12
N TRP A 90 -4.31 -5.00 4.34
CA TRP A 90 -4.76 -6.06 3.46
C TRP A 90 -3.75 -7.21 3.43
N LYS A 91 -4.20 -8.38 3.00
CA LYS A 91 -3.33 -9.53 2.80
C LYS A 91 -3.37 -9.93 1.33
N ARG A 92 -2.23 -10.40 0.81
CA ARG A 92 -2.16 -10.89 -0.56
C ARG A 92 -2.63 -12.34 -0.60
N HIS A 93 -3.39 -12.66 -1.63
CA HIS A 93 -3.76 -14.03 -1.96
C HIS A 93 -2.82 -14.60 -3.03
N SER A 94 -2.19 -13.74 -3.81
CA SER A 94 -1.22 -14.15 -4.83
C SER A 94 0.20 -14.10 -4.26
N LYS A 95 1.07 -14.97 -4.77
CA LYS A 95 2.48 -15.02 -4.31
C LYS A 95 3.29 -13.87 -4.90
N PRO A 96 4.26 -13.35 -4.17
CA PRO A 96 4.66 -13.72 -2.81
C PRO A 96 3.61 -13.29 -1.79
N LEU A 97 3.41 -14.10 -0.75
CA LEU A 97 2.41 -13.83 0.29
C LEU A 97 3.01 -12.89 1.34
N PHE A 98 2.32 -11.81 1.61
CA PHE A 98 2.63 -10.89 2.70
C PHE A 98 1.40 -10.04 2.97
N GLN A 99 1.43 -9.33 4.08
CA GLN A 99 0.38 -8.37 4.40
C GLN A 99 0.94 -6.97 4.30
N ILE A 100 0.06 -6.03 4.05
CA ILE A 100 0.38 -4.60 4.10
C ILE A 100 -0.41 -3.99 5.26
N LEU A 101 0.28 -3.24 6.10
CA LEU A 101 -0.33 -2.47 7.18
C LEU A 101 0.14 -1.03 7.02
N THR A 102 -0.77 -0.14 6.69
CA THR A 102 -0.45 1.28 6.50
C THR A 102 -1.21 2.11 7.52
N THR A 103 -0.50 2.98 8.23
CA THR A 103 -1.12 3.94 9.14
C THR A 103 -0.92 5.36 8.63
N PHE A 104 -1.90 6.20 8.92
CA PHE A 104 -1.94 7.60 8.51
C PHE A 104 -2.13 8.43 9.76
N GLU A 105 -1.09 9.12 10.18
CA GLU A 105 -1.13 9.93 11.40
C GLU A 105 -1.09 11.41 11.06
N ALA A 106 -2.13 12.16 11.46
CA ALA A 106 -2.15 13.60 11.28
C ALA A 106 -1.13 14.25 12.22
N ILE A 107 -0.11 14.90 11.64
CA ILE A 107 0.87 15.66 12.39
C ILE A 107 0.35 17.07 12.63
N THR A 108 -0.16 17.68 11.54
CA THR A 108 -0.85 18.97 11.55
C THR A 108 -2.05 18.84 10.62
N GLU A 109 -2.81 19.92 10.43
CA GLU A 109 -3.92 19.95 9.47
C GLU A 109 -3.48 19.63 8.04
N ASN A 110 -2.22 19.90 7.72
CA ASN A 110 -1.69 19.79 6.36
C ASN A 110 -0.48 18.86 6.25
N GLU A 111 -0.25 18.04 7.27
CA GLU A 111 0.86 17.10 7.26
C GLU A 111 0.43 15.76 7.81
N THR A 112 0.77 14.70 7.12
CA THR A 112 0.42 13.33 7.51
C THR A 112 1.66 12.45 7.48
N LYS A 113 1.89 11.72 8.56
CA LYS A 113 2.95 10.71 8.61
C LYS A 113 2.34 9.39 8.17
N VAL A 114 2.89 8.82 7.10
CA VAL A 114 2.47 7.51 6.60
C VAL A 114 3.54 6.51 6.96
N VAL A 115 3.12 5.43 7.64
CA VAL A 115 3.99 4.29 7.93
C VAL A 115 3.45 3.11 7.15
N PHE A 116 4.23 2.63 6.19
CA PHE A 116 3.86 1.56 5.28
C PHE A 116 4.67 0.33 5.63
N LYS A 117 4.01 -0.72 6.11
CA LYS A 117 4.68 -1.95 6.55
C LYS A 117 4.28 -3.12 5.68
N MET A 118 5.28 -3.85 5.19
CA MET A 118 5.09 -5.16 4.59
C MET A 118 5.41 -6.19 5.65
N LEU A 119 4.44 -7.05 5.96
CA LEU A 119 4.54 -8.03 7.05
C LEU A 119 4.64 -9.44 6.47
N PHE A 120 5.66 -10.19 6.89
CA PHE A 120 5.92 -11.55 6.40
C PHE A 120 5.77 -12.57 7.52
N GLU A 121 5.38 -13.79 7.16
CA GLU A 121 5.25 -14.87 8.14
C GLU A 121 6.60 -15.30 8.70
N THR A 122 7.66 -15.22 7.89
CA THR A 122 9.01 -15.62 8.32
C THR A 122 10.04 -14.54 7.98
N GLU A 123 11.12 -14.52 8.76
CA GLU A 123 12.23 -13.63 8.50
C GLU A 123 12.90 -13.96 7.17
N ALA A 124 12.99 -15.25 6.84
CA ALA A 124 13.61 -15.69 5.59
C ALA A 124 12.92 -15.10 4.37
N GLU A 125 11.58 -15.12 4.35
CA GLU A 125 10.81 -14.54 3.26
C GLU A 125 11.02 -13.04 3.16
N CYS A 126 11.04 -12.36 4.29
CA CYS A 126 11.27 -10.93 4.35
C CYS A 126 12.65 -10.56 3.82
N GLN A 127 13.69 -11.23 4.31
CA GLN A 127 15.06 -10.93 3.94
C GLN A 127 15.33 -11.22 2.46
N LYS A 128 14.63 -12.19 1.90
CA LYS A 128 14.74 -12.53 0.48
C LYS A 128 14.25 -11.40 -0.41
N LEU A 129 13.18 -10.72 -0.01
CA LEU A 129 12.56 -9.66 -0.82
C LEU A 129 13.11 -8.26 -0.51
N LYS A 130 13.58 -8.05 0.71
CA LYS A 130 13.98 -6.72 1.18
C LYS A 130 14.94 -5.97 0.24
N PRO A 131 16.02 -6.60 -0.28
CA PRO A 131 16.94 -5.88 -1.17
C PRO A 131 16.29 -5.36 -2.45
N TYR A 132 15.18 -5.97 -2.86
CA TYR A 132 14.51 -5.62 -4.12
C TYR A 132 13.38 -4.62 -3.94
N VAL A 133 12.81 -4.49 -2.74
CA VAL A 133 11.59 -3.69 -2.56
C VAL A 133 11.80 -2.37 -1.83
N VAL A 134 12.88 -2.20 -1.08
CA VAL A 134 13.09 -0.97 -0.30
C VAL A 134 13.05 0.27 -1.20
N ASP A 135 13.85 0.28 -2.26
CA ASP A 135 13.88 1.43 -3.18
C ASP A 135 12.59 1.55 -3.98
N LYS A 136 11.96 0.42 -4.30
CA LYS A 136 10.69 0.44 -5.05
C LYS A 136 9.57 1.04 -4.23
N ASN A 137 9.57 0.82 -2.92
CA ASN A 137 8.58 1.43 -2.03
C ASN A 137 8.77 2.95 -1.99
N GLU A 138 10.00 3.44 -2.02
CA GLU A 138 10.26 4.88 -2.10
C GLU A 138 9.76 5.46 -3.42
N GLU A 139 10.00 4.76 -4.54
CA GLU A 139 9.48 5.17 -5.85
C GLU A 139 7.95 5.24 -5.85
N ASN A 140 7.33 4.28 -5.19
CA ASN A 140 5.88 4.25 -5.06
C ASN A 140 5.37 5.49 -4.33
N PHE A 141 6.04 5.88 -3.26
CA PHE A 141 5.69 7.09 -2.50
C PHE A 141 5.94 8.38 -3.29
N ASP A 142 6.97 8.40 -4.15
CA ASP A 142 7.21 9.55 -5.03
C ASP A 142 6.00 9.75 -5.96
N LYS A 143 5.47 8.66 -6.50
CA LYS A 143 4.28 8.70 -7.35
C LYS A 143 3.03 9.13 -6.55
N LEU A 144 2.92 8.69 -5.31
CA LEU A 144 1.84 9.09 -4.42
C LEU A 144 1.83 10.61 -4.23
N GLU A 145 3.00 11.21 -4.01
CA GLU A 145 3.08 12.66 -3.83
C GLU A 145 2.63 13.41 -5.09
N VAL A 146 2.96 12.90 -6.27
CA VAL A 146 2.51 13.48 -7.53
C VAL A 146 0.99 13.43 -7.61
N GLU A 147 0.39 12.28 -7.29
CA GLU A 147 -1.07 12.15 -7.32
C GLU A 147 -1.73 13.09 -6.32
N LEU A 148 -1.21 13.14 -5.08
CA LEU A 148 -1.75 14.04 -4.05
C LEU A 148 -1.73 15.50 -4.49
N SER A 149 -0.71 15.92 -5.22
CA SER A 149 -0.60 17.29 -5.70
C SER A 149 -1.71 17.65 -6.69
N LYS A 150 -2.36 16.67 -7.30
CA LYS A 150 -3.46 16.85 -8.25
C LYS A 150 -4.83 16.71 -7.61
N MET A 151 -4.89 16.23 -6.37
CA MET A 151 -6.16 15.95 -5.68
C MET A 151 -6.66 17.16 -4.90
N LYS A 152 -7.98 17.18 -4.70
CA LYS A 152 -8.66 18.15 -3.85
C LYS A 152 -9.64 17.43 -2.95
N LEU A 153 -9.84 17.99 -1.78
CA LEU A 153 -10.87 17.48 -0.86
C LEU A 153 -12.27 17.83 -1.35
#